data_5341746ef2faa8d77b79b19470304232
#
_entry.id   5341746ef2faa8d77b79b19470304232
#
_cell.length_a   1.000
_cell.length_b   1.000
_cell.length_c   1.000
_cell.angle_alpha   90.00
_cell.angle_beta   90.00
_cell.angle_gamma   90.00
#
_symmetry.space_group_name_H-M   'P 1'
#
loop_
_entity.id
_entity.type
_entity.pdbx_description
1 polymer ?
#
loop_
_entity_poly.entity_id
_entity_poly.type
_entity_poly.pdbx_seq_one_letter_code
_entity_poly.pdbx_strand_id
1 'polypeptide(L)'
;MSKVISENYPDVRYTVVDESGASVYSASDIAREEFPELDLTIRGAISMGRRLQDPLAELVKIDPKAIGVGLYQHDVNQKKLSEKLDEVVGSVVNNVGVNLNTASASLLKYVSGINGTLAKKIVAYRDENGKITNRE
;
A
#
# COMPACT_ATOMS: atom_id res chain seq x y z
N MET A 1 26.69 -1.15 4.71
CA MET A 1 26.14 -2.20 3.83
C MET A 1 26.44 -1.95 2.34
N SER A 2 26.17 -0.78 1.77
CA SER A 2 26.46 -0.45 0.36
C SER A 2 27.92 -0.71 -0.06
N LYS A 3 28.88 -0.33 0.79
CA LYS A 3 30.32 -0.57 0.54
C LYS A 3 30.64 -2.06 0.48
N VAL A 4 30.08 -2.88 1.35
CA VAL A 4 30.29 -4.34 1.36
C VAL A 4 29.73 -4.97 0.09
N ILE A 5 28.57 -4.51 -0.38
CA ILE A 5 27.96 -5.02 -1.62
C ILE A 5 28.83 -4.65 -2.83
N SER A 6 29.24 -3.38 -2.95
CA SER A 6 30.03 -2.93 -4.10
C SER A 6 31.43 -3.55 -4.15
N GLU A 7 32.05 -3.86 -3.00
CA GLU A 7 33.37 -4.48 -2.94
C GLU A 7 33.34 -6.00 -3.16
N ASN A 8 32.32 -6.70 -2.65
CA ASN A 8 32.29 -8.18 -2.66
C ASN A 8 31.27 -8.75 -3.65
N TYR A 9 30.26 -7.97 -4.03
CA TYR A 9 29.15 -8.42 -4.87
C TYR A 9 28.75 -7.35 -5.90
N PRO A 10 29.65 -7.00 -6.86
CA PRO A 10 29.43 -5.88 -7.79
C PRO A 10 28.20 -6.06 -8.70
N ASP A 11 27.78 -7.30 -8.93
CA ASP A 11 26.60 -7.62 -9.76
C ASP A 11 25.27 -7.52 -9.00
N VAL A 12 25.29 -7.36 -7.67
CA VAL A 12 24.10 -7.23 -6.84
C VAL A 12 23.67 -5.76 -6.77
N ARG A 13 22.48 -5.49 -7.25
CA ARG A 13 21.87 -4.17 -7.13
C ARG A 13 21.20 -4.01 -5.76
N TYR A 14 21.29 -2.82 -5.19
CA TYR A 14 20.60 -2.48 -3.94
C TYR A 14 19.93 -1.11 -4.06
N THR A 15 18.92 -0.90 -3.25
CA THR A 15 18.26 0.39 -3.10
C THR A 15 17.84 0.59 -1.66
N VAL A 16 17.54 1.84 -1.31
CA VAL A 16 17.01 2.21 0.00
C VAL A 16 15.52 2.48 -0.14
N VAL A 17 14.72 1.86 0.72
CA VAL A 17 13.28 2.03 0.75
C VAL A 17 12.91 2.65 2.10
N ASP A 18 12.02 3.64 2.09
CA ASP A 18 11.50 4.27 3.30
C ASP A 18 10.67 3.26 4.10
N GLU A 19 10.95 3.12 5.40
CA GLU A 19 10.26 2.19 6.30
C GLU A 19 9.09 2.83 7.06
N SER A 20 8.82 4.12 6.85
CA SER A 20 7.75 4.83 7.57
C SER A 20 6.42 4.08 7.49
N GLY A 21 5.80 3.84 8.64
CA GLY A 21 4.53 3.13 8.75
C GLY A 21 4.60 1.61 8.54
N ALA A 22 5.77 1.01 8.27
CA ALA A 22 5.89 -0.44 8.06
C ALA A 22 5.47 -1.25 9.29
N SER A 23 5.80 -0.79 10.48
CA SER A 23 5.38 -1.41 11.75
C SER A 23 3.86 -1.34 11.94
N VAL A 24 3.25 -0.23 11.56
CA VAL A 24 1.78 -0.05 11.62
C VAL A 24 1.10 -1.02 10.66
N TYR A 25 1.60 -1.15 9.42
CA TYR A 25 1.09 -2.12 8.47
C TYR A 25 1.20 -3.55 9.00
N SER A 26 2.37 -3.96 9.50
CA SER A 26 2.61 -5.34 9.94
C SER A 26 1.66 -5.79 11.05
N ALA A 27 1.23 -4.88 11.92
CA ALA A 27 0.26 -5.11 12.99
C ALA A 27 -1.21 -4.94 12.57
N SER A 28 -1.47 -4.44 11.37
CA SER A 28 -2.81 -4.15 10.87
C SER A 28 -3.63 -5.40 10.55
N ASP A 29 -4.95 -5.23 10.50
CA ASP A 29 -5.86 -6.30 10.08
C ASP A 29 -5.64 -6.68 8.60
N ILE A 30 -5.28 -5.70 7.75
CA ILE A 30 -4.93 -5.93 6.34
C ILE A 30 -3.76 -6.92 6.24
N ALA A 31 -2.69 -6.71 7.02
CA ALA A 31 -1.54 -7.61 7.02
C ALA A 31 -1.87 -9.00 7.56
N ARG A 32 -2.77 -9.09 8.54
CA ARG A 32 -3.28 -10.37 9.05
C ARG A 32 -4.12 -11.12 8.02
N GLU A 33 -4.95 -10.42 7.27
CA GLU A 33 -5.74 -11.01 6.18
C GLU A 33 -4.83 -11.48 5.03
N GLU A 34 -3.80 -10.72 4.68
CA GLU A 34 -2.87 -11.10 3.60
C GLU A 34 -1.93 -12.25 3.98
N PHE A 35 -1.46 -12.27 5.22
CA PHE A 35 -0.44 -13.21 5.70
C PHE A 35 -0.75 -13.74 7.11
N PRO A 36 -1.81 -14.52 7.29
CA PRO A 36 -2.22 -15.00 8.61
C PRO A 36 -1.17 -15.88 9.31
N GLU A 37 -0.39 -16.62 8.53
CA GLU A 37 0.61 -17.57 9.00
C GLU A 37 1.98 -16.95 9.33
N LEU A 38 2.21 -15.68 8.92
CA LEU A 38 3.50 -15.05 9.06
C LEU A 38 3.54 -14.12 10.29
N ASP A 39 4.74 -13.99 10.89
CA ASP A 39 4.94 -13.07 11.99
C ASP A 39 5.02 -11.59 11.53
N LEU A 40 5.02 -10.67 12.48
CA LEU A 40 5.05 -9.23 12.24
C LEU A 40 6.31 -8.81 11.46
N THR A 41 7.45 -9.39 11.76
CA THR A 41 8.73 -9.05 11.14
C THR A 41 8.73 -9.42 9.66
N ILE A 42 8.25 -10.61 9.33
CA ILE A 42 8.16 -11.08 7.94
C ILE A 42 7.12 -10.29 7.15
N ARG A 43 5.97 -9.98 7.74
CA ARG A 43 4.96 -9.10 7.11
C ARG A 43 5.55 -7.73 6.76
N GLY A 44 6.31 -7.12 7.68
CA GLY A 44 7.01 -5.87 7.46
C GLY A 44 8.04 -5.96 6.34
N ALA A 45 8.84 -7.01 6.31
CA ALA A 45 9.84 -7.23 5.26
C ALA A 45 9.22 -7.39 3.87
N ILE A 46 8.11 -8.13 3.76
CA ILE A 46 7.35 -8.28 2.50
C ILE A 46 6.81 -6.92 2.04
N SER A 47 6.24 -6.13 2.95
CA SER A 47 5.75 -4.79 2.65
C SER A 47 6.84 -3.88 2.11
N MET A 48 8.03 -3.92 2.70
CA MET A 48 9.19 -3.17 2.22
C MET A 48 9.58 -3.56 0.79
N GLY A 49 9.61 -4.85 0.48
CA GLY A 49 9.87 -5.34 -0.88
C GLY A 49 8.81 -4.89 -1.88
N ARG A 50 7.54 -4.93 -1.50
CA ARG A 50 6.41 -4.47 -2.32
C ARG A 50 6.41 -2.96 -2.58
N ARG A 51 6.88 -2.15 -1.62
CA ARG A 51 7.05 -0.70 -1.81
C ARG A 51 8.00 -0.38 -2.96
N LEU A 52 9.01 -1.20 -3.17
CA LEU A 52 9.93 -1.05 -4.29
C LEU A 52 9.25 -1.37 -5.63
N GLN A 53 8.38 -2.38 -5.65
CA GLN A 53 7.70 -2.82 -6.87
C GLN A 53 6.56 -1.89 -7.27
N ASP A 54 5.70 -1.53 -6.32
CA ASP A 54 4.55 -0.65 -6.52
C ASP A 54 4.29 0.15 -5.23
N PRO A 55 4.93 1.32 -5.07
CA PRO A 55 4.83 2.10 -3.84
C PRO A 55 3.40 2.58 -3.56
N LEU A 56 2.63 2.96 -4.57
CA LEU A 56 1.27 3.46 -4.37
C LEU A 56 0.34 2.36 -3.84
N ALA A 57 0.37 1.18 -4.47
CA ALA A 57 -0.47 0.05 -4.06
C ALA A 57 -0.18 -0.41 -2.63
N GLU A 58 1.06 -0.29 -2.18
CA GLU A 58 1.46 -0.69 -0.83
C GLU A 58 1.18 0.40 0.22
N LEU A 59 1.51 1.65 -0.08
CA LEU A 59 1.37 2.76 0.87
C LEU A 59 -0.09 3.12 1.18
N VAL A 60 -1.02 2.88 0.28
CA VAL A 60 -2.47 3.10 0.54
C VAL A 60 -3.06 2.15 1.59
N LYS A 61 -2.35 1.09 1.96
CA LYS A 61 -2.74 0.19 3.06
C LYS A 61 -2.51 0.79 4.44
N ILE A 62 -1.75 1.87 4.52
CA ILE A 62 -1.35 2.54 5.76
C ILE A 62 -2.10 3.87 5.87
N ASP A 63 -2.58 4.19 7.08
CA ASP A 63 -3.13 5.54 7.34
C ASP A 63 -2.03 6.59 7.07
N PRO A 64 -2.28 7.58 6.21
CA PRO A 64 -1.30 8.62 5.91
C PRO A 64 -0.74 9.33 7.15
N LYS A 65 -1.53 9.44 8.21
CA LYS A 65 -1.08 10.01 9.49
C LYS A 65 0.00 9.18 10.18
N ALA A 66 0.05 7.88 9.95
CA ALA A 66 1.08 6.99 10.49
C ALA A 66 2.43 7.14 9.77
N ILE A 67 2.44 7.61 8.54
CA ILE A 67 3.65 7.94 7.78
C ILE A 67 4.22 9.29 8.21
N GLY A 68 3.35 10.21 8.64
CA GLY A 68 3.67 11.58 8.97
C GLY A 68 3.45 12.53 7.80
N VAL A 69 2.71 13.61 8.04
CA VAL A 69 2.31 14.59 7.01
C VAL A 69 2.77 16.01 7.31
N GLY A 70 3.30 16.26 8.49
CA GLY A 70 3.83 17.56 8.86
C GLY A 70 4.16 17.71 10.33
N LEU A 71 4.96 18.74 10.64
CA LEU A 71 5.42 19.02 12.00
C LEU A 71 4.26 19.30 12.96
N TYR A 72 3.22 19.98 12.50
CA TYR A 72 2.05 20.38 13.30
C TYR A 72 0.85 19.44 13.10
N GLN A 73 1.07 18.21 12.68
CA GLN A 73 0.01 17.22 12.43
C GLN A 73 -0.95 17.06 13.62
N HIS A 74 -0.43 17.07 14.84
CA HIS A 74 -1.23 16.87 16.06
C HIS A 74 -1.95 18.14 16.55
N ASP A 75 -1.62 19.31 16.02
CA ASP A 75 -2.18 20.61 16.42
C ASP A 75 -3.43 20.99 15.61
N VAL A 76 -3.76 20.23 14.57
CA VAL A 76 -4.93 20.48 13.72
C VAL A 76 -6.08 19.54 14.06
N ASN A 77 -7.30 19.88 13.60
CA ASN A 77 -8.46 19.01 13.76
C ASN A 77 -8.26 17.66 13.05
N GLN A 78 -8.19 16.58 13.82
CA GLN A 78 -7.84 15.25 13.32
C GLN A 78 -8.86 14.68 12.33
N LYS A 79 -10.16 15.00 12.50
CA LYS A 79 -11.20 14.57 11.57
C LYS A 79 -11.04 15.24 10.21
N LYS A 80 -10.88 16.56 10.20
CA LYS A 80 -10.65 17.31 8.96
C LYS A 80 -9.36 16.93 8.26
N LEU A 81 -8.31 16.64 9.03
CA LEU A 81 -7.05 16.15 8.50
C LEU A 81 -7.23 14.81 7.80
N SER A 82 -7.91 13.85 8.42
CA SER A 82 -8.21 12.54 7.83
C SER A 82 -9.02 12.67 6.53
N GLU A 83 -10.08 13.47 6.54
CA GLU A 83 -10.92 13.72 5.35
C GLU A 83 -10.09 14.30 4.20
N LYS A 84 -9.23 15.28 4.50
CA LYS A 84 -8.37 15.91 3.48
C LYS A 84 -7.30 14.97 2.94
N LEU A 85 -6.71 14.16 3.79
CA LEU A 85 -5.74 13.15 3.37
C LEU A 85 -6.37 12.08 2.48
N ASP A 86 -7.58 11.60 2.82
CA ASP A 86 -8.32 10.66 1.99
C ASP A 86 -8.67 11.27 0.62
N GLU A 87 -9.07 12.54 0.58
CA GLU A 87 -9.32 13.27 -0.67
C GLU A 87 -8.06 13.35 -1.55
N VAL A 88 -6.92 13.70 -0.96
CA VAL A 88 -5.64 13.80 -1.68
C VAL A 88 -5.19 12.43 -2.20
N VAL A 89 -5.24 11.40 -1.38
CA VAL A 89 -4.90 10.02 -1.79
C VAL A 89 -5.81 9.56 -2.93
N GLY A 90 -7.12 9.79 -2.81
CA GLY A 90 -8.08 9.48 -3.87
C GLY A 90 -7.78 10.20 -5.18
N SER A 91 -7.43 11.48 -5.12
CA SER A 91 -7.03 12.28 -6.28
C SER A 91 -5.79 11.70 -6.97
N VAL A 92 -4.75 11.36 -6.20
CA VAL A 92 -3.51 10.77 -6.73
C VAL A 92 -3.79 9.42 -7.38
N VAL A 93 -4.54 8.54 -6.72
CA VAL A 93 -4.89 7.21 -7.24
C VAL A 93 -5.65 7.30 -8.56
N ASN A 94 -6.63 8.20 -8.65
CA ASN A 94 -7.41 8.38 -9.90
C ASN A 94 -6.58 9.00 -11.02
N ASN A 95 -5.63 9.87 -10.72
CA ASN A 95 -4.73 10.46 -11.72
C ASN A 95 -3.72 9.45 -12.27
N VAL A 96 -3.16 8.61 -11.42
CA VAL A 96 -2.20 7.56 -11.80
C VAL A 96 -2.90 6.41 -12.54
N GLY A 97 -4.14 6.13 -12.15
CA GLY A 97 -4.88 4.97 -12.63
C GLY A 97 -4.53 3.69 -11.88
N VAL A 98 -5.38 2.69 -12.04
CA VAL A 98 -5.27 1.42 -11.31
C VAL A 98 -5.47 0.24 -12.26
N ASN A 99 -4.61 -0.76 -12.16
CA ASN A 99 -4.78 -2.02 -12.86
C ASN A 99 -5.68 -2.96 -12.04
N LEU A 100 -6.87 -3.24 -12.54
CA LEU A 100 -7.85 -4.11 -11.87
C LEU A 100 -7.33 -5.53 -11.62
N ASN A 101 -6.41 -6.00 -12.44
CA ASN A 101 -5.88 -7.36 -12.33
C ASN A 101 -4.80 -7.54 -11.25
N THR A 102 -4.21 -6.45 -10.79
CA THR A 102 -3.11 -6.48 -9.81
C THR A 102 -3.42 -5.71 -8.52
N ALA A 103 -4.38 -4.79 -8.56
CA ALA A 103 -4.72 -3.93 -7.45
C ALA A 103 -5.35 -4.70 -6.28
N SER A 104 -4.98 -4.31 -5.05
CA SER A 104 -5.62 -4.77 -3.83
C SER A 104 -6.97 -4.07 -3.60
N ALA A 105 -7.80 -4.61 -2.72
CA ALA A 105 -9.03 -3.96 -2.29
C ALA A 105 -8.77 -2.58 -1.66
N SER A 106 -7.65 -2.42 -0.96
CA SER A 106 -7.23 -1.15 -0.35
C SER A 106 -6.97 -0.05 -1.38
N LEU A 107 -6.40 -0.40 -2.53
CA LEU A 107 -6.18 0.53 -3.62
C LEU A 107 -7.48 0.81 -4.40
N LEU A 108 -8.25 -0.22 -4.70
CA LEU A 108 -9.50 -0.13 -5.47
C LEU A 108 -10.54 0.77 -4.81
N LYS A 109 -10.63 0.81 -3.48
CA LYS A 109 -11.59 1.67 -2.77
C LYS A 109 -11.42 3.17 -3.05
N TYR A 110 -10.25 3.61 -3.50
CA TYR A 110 -9.99 5.00 -3.88
C TYR A 110 -10.40 5.33 -5.31
N VAL A 111 -10.70 4.33 -6.13
CA VAL A 111 -11.17 4.55 -7.51
C VAL A 111 -12.60 5.10 -7.47
N SER A 112 -12.86 6.15 -8.24
CA SER A 112 -14.17 6.77 -8.31
C SER A 112 -15.26 5.77 -8.70
N GLY A 113 -16.32 5.70 -7.91
CA GLY A 113 -17.43 4.76 -8.10
C GLY A 113 -17.24 3.37 -7.46
N ILE A 114 -16.07 3.10 -6.88
CA ILE A 114 -15.81 1.83 -6.18
C ILE A 114 -15.77 2.08 -4.66
N ASN A 115 -16.69 1.47 -3.95
CA ASN A 115 -16.66 1.44 -2.48
C ASN A 115 -15.93 0.19 -1.96
N GLY A 116 -15.65 0.13 -0.65
CA GLY A 116 -14.91 -0.98 -0.04
C GLY A 116 -15.55 -2.35 -0.25
N THR A 117 -16.88 -2.43 -0.27
CA THR A 117 -17.61 -3.69 -0.53
C THR A 117 -17.43 -4.14 -1.97
N LEU A 118 -17.54 -3.22 -2.92
CA LEU A 118 -17.34 -3.51 -4.34
C LEU A 118 -15.89 -3.88 -4.63
N ALA A 119 -14.94 -3.18 -4.01
CA ALA A 119 -13.51 -3.50 -4.12
C ALA A 119 -13.21 -4.95 -3.71
N LYS A 120 -13.74 -5.40 -2.57
CA LYS A 120 -13.60 -6.79 -2.11
C LYS A 120 -14.24 -7.80 -3.08
N LYS A 121 -15.40 -7.48 -3.64
CA LYS A 121 -16.07 -8.33 -4.64
C LYS A 121 -15.26 -8.44 -5.93
N ILE A 122 -14.66 -7.34 -6.41
CA ILE A 122 -13.79 -7.35 -7.60
C ILE A 122 -12.59 -8.25 -7.38
N VAL A 123 -11.93 -8.14 -6.22
CA VAL A 123 -10.78 -9.00 -5.88
C VAL A 123 -11.20 -10.46 -5.82
N ALA A 124 -12.30 -10.79 -5.13
CA ALA A 124 -12.81 -12.15 -5.04
C ALA A 124 -13.15 -12.72 -6.43
N TYR A 125 -13.84 -11.97 -7.27
CA TYR A 125 -14.17 -12.37 -8.63
C TYR A 125 -12.92 -12.66 -9.47
N ARG A 126 -11.92 -11.79 -9.38
CA ARG A 126 -10.63 -11.97 -10.07
C ARG A 126 -9.90 -13.23 -9.60
N ASP A 127 -9.91 -13.49 -8.29
CA ASP A 127 -9.22 -14.65 -7.71
C ASP A 127 -9.89 -15.97 -8.11
N GLU A 128 -11.22 -15.96 -8.28
CA GLU A 128 -11.99 -17.14 -8.71
C GLU A 128 -11.99 -17.35 -10.23
N ASN A 129 -12.08 -16.29 -11.01
CA ASN A 129 -12.32 -16.36 -12.47
C ASN A 129 -11.09 -15.98 -13.30
N GLY A 130 -10.00 -15.57 -12.66
CA GLY A 130 -8.78 -15.15 -13.33
C GLY A 130 -8.86 -13.72 -13.88
N LYS A 131 -8.04 -13.43 -14.87
CA LYS A 131 -7.82 -12.08 -15.40
C LYS A 131 -9.07 -11.45 -15.98
N ILE A 132 -9.40 -10.25 -15.53
CA ILE A 132 -10.48 -9.42 -16.08
C ILE A 132 -10.01 -8.82 -17.40
N THR A 133 -10.71 -9.11 -18.50
CA THR A 133 -10.34 -8.68 -19.86
C THR A 133 -11.28 -7.63 -20.43
N ASN A 134 -12.49 -7.48 -19.87
CA ASN A 134 -13.56 -6.58 -20.29
C ASN A 134 -14.01 -5.67 -19.16
N ARG A 135 -14.68 -4.56 -19.53
CA ARG A 135 -15.40 -3.67 -18.59
C ARG A 135 -16.86 -4.09 -18.34
N GLU A 136 -17.37 -5.03 -19.10
CA GLU A 136 -18.75 -5.53 -19.03
C GLU A 136 -18.94 -6.57 -17.93
#